data_93c839ed02c02af43d331af08eee4a32
#
_entry.id   93c839ed02c02af43d331af08eee4a32
#
_cell.length_a   1.000
_cell.length_b   1.000
_cell.length_c   1.000
_cell.angle_alpha   90.00
_cell.angle_beta   90.00
_cell.angle_gamma   90.00
#
_symmetry.space_group_name_H-M   'P 1'
#
loop_
_entity.id
_entity.type
_entity.pdbx_description
1 polymer ?
#
loop_
_entity_poly.entity_id
_entity_poly.type
_entity_poly.pdbx_seq_one_letter_code
_entity_poly.pdbx_strand_id
1 'polypeptide(L)'
;HHVMFTYGGLGNTRDTGLFVNGKKIHHTVPYDNLYRSIVHGWGKQEGWPQKPVIVGRSGRFYTGDNGVFLGSIDHITFFKSCLSERESAALFSRMTHQSLDESSQPTSYFTDHYLRREEATSRDLRNKIRSLTKRKLALLKDVPEMMVLGEMEKVRKTFVLNRGQYDAPTEEVFPDAPGKIFAFDDDLPRNRLGLAQWLTDIKNPLTARVTVNRYWQMIFGRGIVDTPQDFGSQGAPPSHAKLLDWLAVSFMESGWDLRWLIRTMVTSATYQQSSVSAQLHMEKDPTNTYLARGPYHRLSAEMIRDNALSASGLLTRKVGGPSVKPYQPAGLWVEKTGPGSAYKQDTGSSLYRRSMYTFV
;
A
#
# COMPACT_ATOMS: atom_id res chain seq x y z
N HIS A 1 -39.43 -0.69 17.77
CA HIS A 1 -39.15 -0.20 16.41
C HIS A 1 -38.98 -1.39 15.46
N HIS A 2 -39.55 -1.29 14.26
CA HIS A 2 -39.32 -2.22 13.16
C HIS A 2 -38.21 -1.61 12.28
N VAL A 3 -37.10 -2.34 12.12
CA VAL A 3 -35.96 -1.88 11.30
C VAL A 3 -35.74 -2.87 10.18
N MET A 4 -35.64 -2.38 8.95
CA MET A 4 -35.36 -3.20 7.79
C MET A 4 -34.26 -2.60 6.92
N PHE A 5 -33.36 -3.44 6.45
CA PHE A 5 -32.36 -3.13 5.44
C PHE A 5 -32.62 -3.93 4.19
N THR A 6 -32.61 -3.27 3.04
CA THR A 6 -32.77 -3.92 1.73
C THR A 6 -31.57 -3.68 0.84
N TYR A 7 -31.22 -4.67 0.03
CA TYR A 7 -30.16 -4.58 -0.98
C TYR A 7 -30.54 -5.35 -2.23
N GLY A 8 -30.59 -4.67 -3.36
CA GLY A 8 -31.01 -5.26 -4.63
C GLY A 8 -29.94 -6.07 -5.38
N GLY A 9 -28.69 -6.05 -4.92
CA GLY A 9 -27.60 -6.83 -5.51
C GLY A 9 -26.97 -6.19 -6.75
N LEU A 10 -27.14 -4.89 -6.97
CA LEU A 10 -26.59 -4.17 -8.12
C LEU A 10 -25.14 -3.68 -7.92
N GLY A 11 -24.50 -4.01 -6.81
CA GLY A 11 -23.11 -3.67 -6.53
C GLY A 11 -22.86 -2.20 -6.21
N ASN A 12 -23.90 -1.44 -5.90
CA ASN A 12 -23.82 -0.04 -5.50
C ASN A 12 -24.83 0.28 -4.40
N THR A 13 -24.67 1.42 -3.77
CA THR A 13 -25.51 1.86 -2.63
C THR A 13 -26.86 2.44 -3.06
N ARG A 14 -27.03 2.79 -4.33
CA ARG A 14 -28.32 3.32 -4.83
C ARG A 14 -29.44 2.28 -4.76
N ASP A 15 -29.08 1.00 -4.70
CA ASP A 15 -30.02 -0.12 -4.58
C ASP A 15 -30.15 -0.62 -3.13
N THR A 16 -29.76 0.20 -2.15
CA THR A 16 -29.94 -0.08 -0.74
C THR A 16 -31.09 0.76 -0.17
N GLY A 17 -31.79 0.21 0.79
CA GLY A 17 -32.82 0.92 1.55
C GLY A 17 -32.72 0.62 3.04
N LEU A 18 -32.82 1.65 3.85
CA LEU A 18 -32.98 1.54 5.29
C LEU A 18 -34.37 2.05 5.66
N PHE A 19 -35.12 1.25 6.39
CA PHE A 19 -36.49 1.57 6.80
C PHE A 19 -36.61 1.44 8.30
N VAL A 20 -37.29 2.41 8.90
CA VAL A 20 -37.65 2.37 10.31
C VAL A 20 -39.17 2.59 10.42
N ASN A 21 -39.85 1.66 11.08
CA ASN A 21 -41.31 1.67 11.21
C ASN A 21 -42.02 1.83 9.86
N GLY A 22 -41.56 1.09 8.85
CA GLY A 22 -42.12 1.08 7.50
C GLY A 22 -41.77 2.31 6.63
N LYS A 23 -41.12 3.33 7.18
CA LYS A 23 -40.73 4.55 6.46
C LYS A 23 -39.26 4.50 6.06
N LYS A 24 -38.97 4.85 4.81
CA LYS A 24 -37.61 4.95 4.29
C LYS A 24 -36.86 6.10 4.97
N ILE A 25 -35.66 5.79 5.47
CA ILE A 25 -34.79 6.78 6.10
C ILE A 25 -33.71 7.19 5.09
N HIS A 26 -33.50 8.49 4.97
CA HIS A 26 -32.37 9.01 4.21
C HIS A 26 -31.06 8.69 4.95
N HIS A 27 -30.12 8.10 4.26
CA HIS A 27 -28.79 7.77 4.81
C HIS A 27 -27.69 8.31 3.88
N THR A 28 -26.65 8.80 4.49
CA THR A 28 -25.45 9.25 3.77
C THR A 28 -24.53 8.06 3.52
N VAL A 29 -24.07 7.94 2.31
CA VAL A 29 -23.10 6.90 1.92
C VAL A 29 -21.78 7.59 1.63
N PRO A 30 -20.81 7.55 2.56
CA PRO A 30 -19.54 8.21 2.35
C PRO A 30 -18.67 7.54 1.25
N TYR A 31 -18.87 6.22 1.04
CA TYR A 31 -18.13 5.46 0.02
C TYR A 31 -19.05 4.43 -0.65
N ASP A 32 -19.13 4.46 -1.98
CA ASP A 32 -19.92 3.52 -2.78
C ASP A 32 -19.01 2.44 -3.40
N ASN A 33 -18.52 1.53 -2.56
CA ASN A 33 -17.53 0.51 -2.91
C ASN A 33 -18.03 -0.93 -2.69
N LEU A 34 -19.32 -1.21 -3.00
CA LEU A 34 -19.92 -2.54 -2.88
C LEU A 34 -19.50 -3.48 -4.03
N TYR A 35 -18.25 -3.43 -4.45
CA TYR A 35 -17.73 -4.28 -5.53
C TYR A 35 -17.13 -5.59 -5.05
N ARG A 36 -17.03 -5.82 -3.73
CA ARG A 36 -16.57 -7.07 -3.11
C ARG A 36 -17.64 -7.70 -2.24
N SER A 37 -17.48 -9.00 -1.97
CA SER A 37 -18.28 -9.68 -0.96
C SER A 37 -18.10 -9.02 0.41
N ILE A 38 -19.21 -8.75 1.11
CA ILE A 38 -19.20 -8.30 2.52
C ILE A 38 -18.59 -9.34 3.46
N VAL A 39 -18.43 -10.57 3.01
CA VAL A 39 -17.69 -11.59 3.76
C VAL A 39 -16.21 -11.25 3.69
N HIS A 40 -15.68 -10.78 4.81
CA HIS A 40 -14.29 -10.35 4.93
C HIS A 40 -13.35 -11.46 4.46
N GLY A 41 -12.39 -11.11 3.58
CA GLY A 41 -11.41 -12.04 3.01
C GLY A 41 -10.51 -12.75 4.05
N TRP A 42 -10.51 -12.29 5.28
CA TRP A 42 -9.85 -12.93 6.43
C TRP A 42 -10.46 -14.27 6.80
N GLY A 43 -11.69 -14.59 6.32
CA GLY A 43 -12.32 -15.89 6.53
C GLY A 43 -11.79 -17.02 5.64
N LYS A 44 -10.83 -16.74 4.75
CA LYS A 44 -10.21 -17.75 3.86
C LYS A 44 -8.82 -18.22 4.29
N GLN A 45 -8.28 -17.74 5.41
CA GLN A 45 -7.13 -18.40 6.01
C GLN A 45 -7.59 -19.77 6.52
N GLU A 46 -6.95 -20.83 6.04
CA GLU A 46 -7.18 -22.19 6.54
C GLU A 46 -7.08 -22.18 8.07
N GLY A 47 -8.13 -22.61 8.76
CA GLY A 47 -8.21 -22.63 10.21
C GLY A 47 -9.02 -21.53 10.89
N TRP A 48 -9.51 -20.52 10.15
CA TRP A 48 -10.42 -19.53 10.74
C TRP A 48 -11.87 -19.91 10.45
N PRO A 49 -12.70 -20.10 11.50
CA PRO A 49 -14.12 -20.44 11.30
C PRO A 49 -14.83 -19.27 10.58
N GLN A 50 -15.69 -19.61 9.64
CA GLN A 50 -16.60 -18.61 9.06
C GLN A 50 -17.36 -17.94 10.20
N LYS A 51 -17.25 -16.61 10.32
CA LYS A 51 -18.00 -15.92 11.37
C LYS A 51 -19.48 -15.96 11.05
N PRO A 52 -20.32 -16.41 11.97
CA PRO A 52 -21.76 -16.37 11.79
C PRO A 52 -22.26 -14.92 11.69
N VAL A 53 -23.45 -14.73 11.15
CA VAL A 53 -24.15 -13.45 11.25
C VAL A 53 -24.41 -13.19 12.73
N ILE A 54 -23.85 -12.12 13.25
CA ILE A 54 -24.01 -11.72 14.65
C ILE A 54 -25.02 -10.57 14.71
N VAL A 55 -26.03 -10.72 15.52
CA VAL A 55 -27.05 -9.71 15.75
C VAL A 55 -26.90 -9.14 17.16
N GLY A 56 -27.00 -7.82 17.29
CA GLY A 56 -26.92 -7.15 18.59
C GLY A 56 -25.50 -6.96 19.13
N ARG A 57 -24.47 -7.32 18.38
CA ARG A 57 -23.08 -7.13 18.80
C ARG A 57 -22.17 -6.85 17.60
N SER A 58 -21.22 -5.92 17.75
CA SER A 58 -20.15 -5.74 16.78
C SER A 58 -19.15 -6.91 16.83
N GLY A 59 -18.73 -7.43 15.67
CA GLY A 59 -17.68 -8.44 15.55
C GLY A 59 -16.27 -7.90 15.56
N ARG A 60 -16.05 -6.60 15.76
CA ARG A 60 -14.74 -5.94 15.72
C ARG A 60 -14.09 -5.94 17.10
N PHE A 61 -13.16 -6.87 17.35
CA PHE A 61 -12.46 -6.99 18.63
C PHE A 61 -11.30 -5.99 18.82
N TYR A 62 -10.75 -5.44 17.73
CA TYR A 62 -9.51 -4.66 17.77
C TYR A 62 -9.69 -3.14 17.75
N THR A 63 -10.89 -2.64 17.46
CA THR A 63 -11.13 -1.18 17.28
C THR A 63 -11.85 -0.52 18.45
N GLY A 64 -12.06 -1.26 19.55
CA GLY A 64 -12.83 -0.72 20.69
C GLY A 64 -14.35 -0.58 20.46
N ASP A 65 -14.81 -0.76 19.23
CA ASP A 65 -16.23 -0.70 18.84
C ASP A 65 -16.99 -1.99 19.19
N ASN A 66 -16.77 -2.50 20.39
CA ASN A 66 -17.50 -3.67 20.90
C ASN A 66 -18.95 -3.30 21.31
N GLY A 67 -19.58 -2.40 20.54
CA GLY A 67 -20.95 -1.98 20.80
C GLY A 67 -21.86 -3.19 20.93
N VAL A 68 -22.38 -3.40 22.13
CA VAL A 68 -23.44 -4.34 22.41
C VAL A 68 -24.75 -3.57 22.35
N PHE A 69 -25.71 -4.06 21.59
CA PHE A 69 -27.05 -3.50 21.60
C PHE A 69 -27.69 -3.78 22.97
N LEU A 70 -27.96 -2.71 23.71
CA LEU A 70 -28.66 -2.78 24.99
C LEU A 70 -30.15 -2.64 24.74
N GLY A 71 -30.85 -3.78 24.61
CA GLY A 71 -32.29 -3.81 24.33
C GLY A 71 -32.75 -5.23 24.02
N SER A 72 -34.02 -5.39 23.74
CA SER A 72 -34.62 -6.67 23.35
C SER A 72 -34.79 -6.72 21.83
N ILE A 73 -34.48 -7.85 21.22
CA ILE A 73 -34.71 -8.14 19.79
C ILE A 73 -35.73 -9.27 19.76
N ASP A 74 -36.92 -8.99 19.20
CA ASP A 74 -37.99 -9.95 19.16
C ASP A 74 -37.95 -10.85 17.92
N HIS A 75 -37.99 -10.25 16.74
CA HIS A 75 -38.13 -10.99 15.49
C HIS A 75 -37.06 -10.64 14.45
N ILE A 76 -36.42 -11.64 13.86
CA ILE A 76 -35.44 -11.46 12.77
C ILE A 76 -35.87 -12.27 11.57
N THR A 77 -36.07 -11.62 10.44
CA THR A 77 -36.49 -12.26 9.20
C THR A 77 -35.56 -11.91 8.05
N PHE A 78 -35.17 -12.92 7.27
CA PHE A 78 -34.36 -12.78 6.05
C PHE A 78 -35.22 -13.07 4.82
N PHE A 79 -35.21 -12.14 3.87
CA PHE A 79 -35.93 -12.27 2.61
C PHE A 79 -34.96 -12.66 1.47
N LYS A 80 -35.40 -13.53 0.57
CA LYS A 80 -34.65 -13.96 -0.63
C LYS A 80 -34.65 -12.89 -1.75
N SER A 81 -35.48 -11.85 -1.61
CA SER A 81 -35.61 -10.77 -2.59
C SER A 81 -35.54 -9.43 -1.90
N CYS A 82 -35.05 -8.39 -2.62
CA CYS A 82 -35.09 -7.02 -2.19
C CYS A 82 -36.55 -6.55 -2.18
N LEU A 83 -37.02 -6.14 -1.02
CA LEU A 83 -38.36 -5.61 -0.87
C LEU A 83 -38.40 -4.15 -1.37
N SER A 84 -39.50 -3.76 -2.02
CA SER A 84 -39.80 -2.38 -2.34
C SER A 84 -40.21 -1.58 -1.09
N GLU A 85 -40.28 -0.26 -1.21
CA GLU A 85 -40.77 0.60 -0.12
C GLU A 85 -42.17 0.24 0.28
N ARG A 86 -43.06 -0.03 -0.70
CA ARG A 86 -44.44 -0.47 -0.48
C ARG A 86 -44.53 -1.78 0.29
N GLU A 87 -43.71 -2.79 -0.11
CA GLU A 87 -43.68 -4.08 0.60
C GLU A 87 -43.12 -3.96 2.01
N SER A 88 -42.14 -3.05 2.20
CA SER A 88 -41.58 -2.75 3.53
C SER A 88 -42.59 -2.13 4.47
N ALA A 89 -43.37 -1.19 3.95
CA ALA A 89 -44.46 -0.54 4.71
C ALA A 89 -45.62 -1.51 5.01
N ALA A 90 -45.98 -2.34 4.05
CA ALA A 90 -47.04 -3.35 4.22
C ALA A 90 -46.63 -4.41 5.27
N LEU A 91 -45.34 -4.80 5.28
CA LEU A 91 -44.82 -5.71 6.29
C LEU A 91 -44.91 -5.10 7.71
N PHE A 92 -44.50 -3.85 7.85
CA PHE A 92 -44.63 -3.13 9.13
C PHE A 92 -46.09 -3.04 9.59
N SER A 93 -46.98 -2.64 8.68
CA SER A 93 -48.43 -2.56 8.97
C SER A 93 -49.00 -3.88 9.46
N ARG A 94 -48.64 -4.98 8.78
CA ARG A 94 -49.06 -6.34 9.14
C ARG A 94 -48.56 -6.75 10.53
N MET A 95 -47.31 -6.42 10.86
CA MET A 95 -46.70 -6.79 12.13
C MET A 95 -47.22 -5.97 13.30
N THR A 96 -47.63 -4.71 13.06
CA THR A 96 -48.09 -3.78 14.10
C THR A 96 -49.60 -3.62 14.16
N HIS A 97 -50.36 -4.25 13.23
CA HIS A 97 -51.78 -4.07 13.05
C HIS A 97 -52.22 -2.59 12.80
N GLN A 98 -51.30 -1.79 12.29
CA GLN A 98 -51.59 -0.39 11.92
C GLN A 98 -52.02 -0.33 10.46
N SER A 99 -53.07 0.44 10.16
CA SER A 99 -53.49 0.66 8.77
C SER A 99 -52.48 1.53 8.01
N LEU A 100 -52.20 1.13 6.76
CA LEU A 100 -51.42 1.95 5.83
C LEU A 100 -52.34 2.96 5.14
N ASP A 101 -52.02 4.25 5.24
CA ASP A 101 -52.60 5.25 4.38
C ASP A 101 -51.76 5.36 3.09
N GLU A 102 -52.19 4.67 2.06
CA GLU A 102 -51.50 4.71 0.75
C GLU A 102 -51.85 6.00 -0.03
N SER A 103 -52.93 6.72 0.34
CA SER A 103 -53.38 7.90 -0.40
C SER A 103 -52.42 9.10 -0.26
N SER A 104 -51.69 9.15 0.82
CA SER A 104 -50.71 10.21 1.11
C SER A 104 -49.26 9.89 0.57
N GLN A 105 -49.07 8.72 -0.07
CA GLN A 105 -47.77 8.32 -0.53
C GLN A 105 -47.38 8.97 -1.87
N PRO A 106 -46.11 9.32 -2.08
CA PRO A 106 -45.65 9.91 -3.33
C PRO A 106 -45.70 8.90 -4.50
N THR A 107 -45.87 9.41 -5.70
CA THR A 107 -45.92 8.58 -6.93
C THR A 107 -44.70 7.62 -7.05
N SER A 108 -43.52 8.04 -6.58
CA SER A 108 -42.32 7.22 -6.58
C SER A 108 -42.44 5.92 -5.79
N TYR A 109 -43.25 5.91 -4.73
CA TYR A 109 -43.57 4.75 -3.90
C TYR A 109 -44.22 3.62 -4.72
N PHE A 110 -45.24 4.00 -5.54
CA PHE A 110 -45.93 3.05 -6.43
C PHE A 110 -45.08 2.67 -7.64
N THR A 111 -44.41 3.65 -8.21
CA THR A 111 -43.53 3.41 -9.39
C THR A 111 -42.40 2.45 -9.08
N ASP A 112 -41.72 2.59 -7.93
CA ASP A 112 -40.65 1.66 -7.52
C ASP A 112 -41.20 0.23 -7.37
N HIS A 113 -42.38 0.08 -6.75
CA HIS A 113 -43.01 -1.23 -6.61
C HIS A 113 -43.38 -1.83 -7.97
N TYR A 114 -44.04 -1.07 -8.85
CA TYR A 114 -44.41 -1.50 -10.18
C TYR A 114 -43.20 -1.94 -11.01
N LEU A 115 -42.16 -1.13 -11.07
CA LEU A 115 -40.93 -1.45 -11.79
C LEU A 115 -40.18 -2.66 -11.24
N ARG A 116 -40.32 -2.93 -9.94
CA ARG A 116 -39.66 -4.10 -9.32
C ARG A 116 -40.46 -5.39 -9.50
N ARG A 117 -41.79 -5.33 -9.53
CA ARG A 117 -42.66 -6.50 -9.45
C ARG A 117 -43.47 -6.77 -10.70
N GLU A 118 -44.01 -5.73 -11.30
CA GLU A 118 -45.02 -5.90 -12.36
C GLU A 118 -44.41 -5.73 -13.77
N GLU A 119 -43.56 -4.75 -13.96
CA GLU A 119 -43.01 -4.43 -15.28
C GLU A 119 -41.92 -5.44 -15.68
N ALA A 120 -42.20 -6.22 -16.77
CA ALA A 120 -41.36 -7.33 -17.19
C ALA A 120 -39.97 -6.90 -17.68
N THR A 121 -39.90 -5.84 -18.49
CA THR A 121 -38.64 -5.33 -19.06
C THR A 121 -37.70 -4.85 -17.95
N SER A 122 -38.24 -4.18 -16.94
CA SER A 122 -37.47 -3.70 -15.78
C SER A 122 -36.91 -4.87 -14.96
N ARG A 123 -37.71 -5.92 -14.77
CA ARG A 123 -37.24 -7.14 -14.08
C ARG A 123 -36.11 -7.82 -14.86
N ASP A 124 -36.26 -7.95 -16.16
CA ASP A 124 -35.24 -8.59 -17.02
C ASP A 124 -33.94 -7.78 -17.03
N LEU A 125 -34.03 -6.45 -17.12
CA LEU A 125 -32.87 -5.57 -17.03
C LEU A 125 -32.17 -5.69 -15.66
N ARG A 126 -32.92 -5.72 -14.56
CA ARG A 126 -32.37 -5.92 -13.23
C ARG A 126 -31.68 -7.29 -13.08
N ASN A 127 -32.28 -8.34 -13.61
CA ASN A 127 -31.67 -9.66 -13.63
C ASN A 127 -30.38 -9.69 -14.45
N LYS A 128 -30.37 -9.03 -15.60
CA LYS A 128 -29.17 -8.86 -16.44
C LYS A 128 -28.07 -8.08 -15.71
N ILE A 129 -28.40 -6.96 -15.06
CA ILE A 129 -27.43 -6.19 -14.25
C ILE A 129 -26.88 -7.06 -13.11
N ARG A 130 -27.73 -7.80 -12.38
CA ARG A 130 -27.26 -8.71 -11.33
C ARG A 130 -26.31 -9.79 -11.86
N SER A 131 -26.60 -10.38 -12.99
CA SER A 131 -25.75 -11.40 -13.61
C SER A 131 -24.39 -10.82 -14.03
N LEU A 132 -24.39 -9.63 -14.64
CA LEU A 132 -23.18 -8.91 -15.01
C LEU A 132 -22.37 -8.47 -13.78
N THR A 133 -23.03 -7.97 -12.75
CA THR A 133 -22.39 -7.62 -11.48
C THR A 133 -21.74 -8.87 -10.83
N LYS A 134 -22.44 -10.00 -10.80
CA LYS A 134 -21.89 -11.26 -10.30
C LYS A 134 -20.66 -11.70 -11.09
N ARG A 135 -20.70 -11.58 -12.42
CA ARG A 135 -19.55 -11.86 -13.30
C ARG A 135 -18.39 -10.91 -13.06
N LYS A 136 -18.65 -9.61 -12.94
CA LYS A 136 -17.65 -8.60 -12.57
C LYS A 136 -16.98 -8.94 -11.23
N LEU A 137 -17.77 -9.25 -10.20
CA LEU A 137 -17.25 -9.62 -8.88
C LEU A 137 -16.40 -10.89 -8.92
N ALA A 138 -16.79 -11.86 -9.73
CA ALA A 138 -16.00 -13.09 -9.94
C ALA A 138 -14.64 -12.80 -10.58
N LEU A 139 -14.58 -11.88 -11.56
CA LEU A 139 -13.33 -11.46 -12.18
C LEU A 139 -12.44 -10.67 -11.22
N LEU A 140 -13.05 -9.79 -10.40
CA LEU A 140 -12.30 -8.96 -9.45
C LEU A 140 -11.81 -9.73 -8.21
N LYS A 141 -12.38 -10.90 -7.94
CA LYS A 141 -12.05 -11.70 -6.73
C LYS A 141 -10.58 -12.05 -6.64
N ASP A 142 -9.96 -12.36 -7.77
CA ASP A 142 -8.58 -12.82 -7.85
C ASP A 142 -7.60 -11.68 -8.25
N VAL A 143 -8.11 -10.46 -8.44
CA VAL A 143 -7.27 -9.29 -8.68
C VAL A 143 -6.67 -8.82 -7.35
N PRO A 144 -5.34 -8.81 -7.21
CA PRO A 144 -4.70 -8.32 -6.02
C PRO A 144 -4.95 -6.81 -5.87
N GLU A 145 -5.34 -6.39 -4.69
CA GLU A 145 -5.43 -4.97 -4.35
C GLU A 145 -4.24 -4.53 -3.53
N MET A 146 -3.74 -3.35 -3.84
CA MET A 146 -2.69 -2.70 -3.10
C MET A 146 -3.17 -1.31 -2.67
N MET A 147 -2.91 -0.96 -1.41
CA MET A 147 -3.14 0.40 -0.95
C MET A 147 -2.17 1.34 -1.65
N VAL A 148 -2.71 2.39 -2.24
CA VAL A 148 -1.93 3.47 -2.84
C VAL A 148 -2.20 4.78 -2.12
N LEU A 149 -1.19 5.63 -2.08
CA LEU A 149 -1.35 6.98 -1.55
C LEU A 149 -2.12 7.81 -2.59
N GLY A 150 -3.29 8.34 -2.20
CA GLY A 150 -4.07 9.30 -2.97
C GLY A 150 -3.95 10.71 -2.37
N GLU A 151 -4.09 11.74 -3.20
CA GLU A 151 -4.23 13.10 -2.70
C GLU A 151 -5.66 13.29 -2.15
N MET A 152 -5.77 14.06 -1.09
CA MET A 152 -7.06 14.46 -0.54
C MET A 152 -7.69 15.55 -1.43
N GLU A 153 -9.00 15.47 -1.68
CA GLU A 153 -9.72 16.53 -2.41
C GLU A 153 -9.56 17.90 -1.73
N LYS A 154 -9.56 17.91 -0.40
CA LYS A 154 -9.29 19.09 0.42
C LYS A 154 -8.00 18.87 1.18
N VAL A 155 -7.00 19.66 0.86
CA VAL A 155 -5.71 19.63 1.54
C VAL A 155 -5.89 19.94 3.03
N ARG A 156 -5.32 19.10 3.89
CA ARG A 156 -5.34 19.34 5.34
C ARG A 156 -4.41 20.49 5.68
N LYS A 157 -4.89 21.43 6.48
CA LYS A 157 -4.05 22.50 7.04
C LYS A 157 -2.91 21.91 7.87
N THR A 158 -1.72 22.42 7.62
CA THR A 158 -0.49 22.02 8.32
C THR A 158 0.14 23.25 8.96
N PHE A 159 0.70 23.08 10.13
CA PHE A 159 1.23 24.16 10.94
C PHE A 159 2.64 23.84 11.42
N VAL A 160 3.46 24.85 11.61
CA VAL A 160 4.67 24.72 12.43
C VAL A 160 4.25 24.46 13.86
N LEU A 161 4.88 23.48 14.50
CA LEU A 161 4.57 23.10 15.88
C LEU A 161 5.59 23.73 16.82
N ASN A 162 5.11 24.41 17.87
CA ASN A 162 5.98 24.96 18.88
C ASN A 162 6.78 23.85 19.57
N ARG A 163 8.11 23.85 19.39
CA ARG A 163 9.02 22.81 19.90
C ARG A 163 8.59 21.37 19.55
N GLY A 164 7.87 21.18 18.44
CA GLY A 164 7.38 19.87 18.00
C GLY A 164 6.16 19.35 18.76
N GLN A 165 5.55 20.12 19.64
CA GLN A 165 4.34 19.71 20.37
C GLN A 165 3.12 19.67 19.43
N TYR A 166 2.48 18.51 19.33
CA TYR A 166 1.38 18.27 18.37
C TYR A 166 0.12 19.11 18.66
N ASP A 167 -0.08 19.54 19.89
CA ASP A 167 -1.20 20.34 20.41
C ASP A 167 -0.89 21.84 20.46
N ALA A 168 0.30 22.28 20.03
CA ALA A 168 0.74 23.67 20.00
C ALA A 168 1.05 24.17 18.58
N PRO A 169 0.05 24.21 17.67
CA PRO A 169 0.24 24.72 16.31
C PRO A 169 0.49 26.24 16.34
N THR A 170 1.37 26.70 15.45
CA THR A 170 1.68 28.13 15.29
C THR A 170 1.28 28.61 13.89
N GLU A 171 2.20 28.99 13.02
CA GLU A 171 1.91 29.49 11.68
C GLU A 171 1.49 28.38 10.71
N GLU A 172 0.54 28.68 9.83
CA GLU A 172 0.14 27.76 8.76
C GLU A 172 1.23 27.68 7.71
N VAL A 173 1.57 26.45 7.27
CA VAL A 173 2.55 26.19 6.23
C VAL A 173 1.95 25.40 5.07
N PHE A 174 2.49 25.62 3.89
CA PHE A 174 2.05 24.98 2.65
C PHE A 174 3.11 24.02 2.14
N PRO A 175 2.73 23.02 1.30
CA PRO A 175 3.69 22.13 0.67
C PRO A 175 4.72 22.90 -0.14
N ASP A 176 5.99 22.70 0.16
CA ASP A 176 7.12 23.36 -0.50
C ASP A 176 8.39 22.50 -0.41
N ALA A 177 9.47 22.95 -1.02
CA ALA A 177 10.79 22.36 -0.93
C ALA A 177 11.78 23.35 -0.30
N PRO A 178 12.95 22.88 0.19
CA PRO A 178 13.97 23.77 0.77
C PRO A 178 14.57 24.73 -0.27
N GLY A 179 13.98 25.90 -0.44
CA GLY A 179 14.36 26.89 -1.46
C GLY A 179 15.82 27.35 -1.40
N LYS A 180 16.53 27.19 -0.26
CA LYS A 180 17.97 27.45 -0.14
C LYS A 180 18.84 26.48 -0.92
N ILE A 181 18.34 25.27 -1.23
CA ILE A 181 19.02 24.27 -2.04
C ILE A 181 18.77 24.57 -3.52
N PHE A 182 17.50 24.67 -3.87
CA PHE A 182 17.04 24.89 -5.23
C PHE A 182 15.57 25.34 -5.17
N ALA A 183 15.19 26.38 -5.90
CA ALA A 183 13.86 26.93 -5.88
C ALA A 183 12.84 25.90 -6.40
N PHE A 184 11.67 25.80 -5.74
CA PHE A 184 10.55 25.03 -6.24
C PHE A 184 9.88 25.83 -7.36
N ASP A 185 9.77 25.24 -8.55
CA ASP A 185 9.18 25.88 -9.69
C ASP A 185 7.68 26.09 -9.49
N ASP A 186 7.16 27.27 -9.80
CA ASP A 186 5.74 27.60 -9.63
C ASP A 186 4.83 26.83 -10.58
N ASP A 187 5.37 26.33 -11.70
CA ASP A 187 4.64 25.48 -12.64
C ASP A 187 4.45 24.04 -12.14
N LEU A 188 5.15 23.65 -11.08
CA LEU A 188 5.03 22.33 -10.48
C LEU A 188 3.84 22.24 -9.50
N PRO A 189 3.05 21.15 -9.53
CA PRO A 189 1.97 20.99 -8.57
C PRO A 189 2.51 20.87 -7.14
N ARG A 190 1.91 21.59 -6.18
CA ARG A 190 2.29 21.58 -4.76
C ARG A 190 1.83 20.30 -4.05
N ASN A 191 2.28 19.14 -4.55
CA ASN A 191 1.97 17.80 -4.04
C ASN A 191 3.19 16.87 -4.22
N ARG A 192 3.02 15.57 -3.94
CA ARG A 192 4.11 14.58 -4.06
C ARG A 192 4.66 14.44 -5.47
N LEU A 193 3.86 14.65 -6.50
CA LEU A 193 4.34 14.61 -7.89
C LEU A 193 5.29 15.79 -8.15
N GLY A 194 4.91 17.00 -7.75
CA GLY A 194 5.79 18.15 -7.90
C GLY A 194 7.08 18.01 -7.09
N LEU A 195 7.01 17.47 -5.87
CA LEU A 195 8.23 17.16 -5.10
C LEU A 195 9.12 16.12 -5.82
N ALA A 196 8.54 15.08 -6.41
CA ALA A 196 9.31 14.11 -7.19
C ALA A 196 9.99 14.76 -8.41
N GLN A 197 9.28 15.63 -9.12
CA GLN A 197 9.82 16.39 -10.24
C GLN A 197 10.95 17.33 -9.80
N TRP A 198 10.78 18.05 -8.68
CA TRP A 198 11.81 18.88 -8.09
C TRP A 198 13.05 18.09 -7.68
N LEU A 199 12.88 16.90 -7.07
CA LEU A 199 14.00 16.03 -6.68
C LEU A 199 14.81 15.54 -7.88
N THR A 200 14.14 15.27 -9.01
CA THR A 200 14.79 14.73 -10.22
C THR A 200 15.12 15.80 -11.27
N ASP A 201 14.91 17.06 -10.95
CA ASP A 201 15.30 18.16 -11.83
C ASP A 201 16.83 18.17 -12.04
N ILE A 202 17.27 18.40 -13.28
CA ILE A 202 18.69 18.45 -13.64
C ILE A 202 19.46 19.54 -12.89
N LYS A 203 18.76 20.59 -12.47
CA LYS A 203 19.32 21.70 -11.69
C LYS A 203 19.49 21.36 -10.20
N ASN A 204 18.86 20.26 -9.72
CA ASN A 204 19.00 19.87 -8.33
C ASN A 204 20.44 19.38 -8.04
N PRO A 205 21.18 20.08 -7.17
CA PRO A 205 22.60 19.80 -6.98
C PRO A 205 22.88 18.54 -6.16
N LEU A 206 21.88 17.99 -5.47
CA LEU A 206 22.10 16.95 -4.46
C LEU A 206 21.66 15.55 -4.89
N THR A 207 20.49 15.40 -5.49
CA THR A 207 19.89 14.07 -5.69
C THR A 207 20.80 13.13 -6.47
N ALA A 208 21.37 13.57 -7.58
CA ALA A 208 22.26 12.72 -8.37
C ALA A 208 23.59 12.42 -7.63
N ARG A 209 24.19 13.42 -6.97
CA ARG A 209 25.42 13.22 -6.20
C ARG A 209 25.25 12.26 -5.03
N VAL A 210 24.17 12.42 -4.26
CA VAL A 210 23.87 11.52 -3.14
C VAL A 210 23.61 10.10 -3.63
N THR A 211 22.86 9.96 -4.71
CA THR A 211 22.59 8.65 -5.33
C THR A 211 23.88 7.98 -5.78
N VAL A 212 24.68 8.66 -6.58
CA VAL A 212 25.97 8.14 -7.05
C VAL A 212 26.88 7.78 -5.90
N ASN A 213 26.98 8.61 -4.87
CA ASN A 213 27.83 8.34 -3.70
C ASN A 213 27.40 7.07 -2.94
N ARG A 214 26.10 6.82 -2.80
CA ARG A 214 25.59 5.61 -2.16
C ARG A 214 25.89 4.36 -2.96
N TYR A 215 25.71 4.38 -4.28
CA TYR A 215 26.09 3.24 -5.14
C TYR A 215 27.61 3.04 -5.18
N TRP A 216 28.38 4.12 -5.19
CA TRP A 216 29.82 4.05 -5.05
C TRP A 216 30.23 3.36 -3.74
N GLN A 217 29.67 3.76 -2.63
CA GLN A 217 29.92 3.15 -1.32
C GLN A 217 29.58 1.64 -1.31
N MET A 218 28.47 1.24 -1.93
CA MET A 218 28.10 -0.18 -2.03
C MET A 218 29.12 -1.00 -2.81
N ILE A 219 29.77 -0.41 -3.81
CA ILE A 219 30.71 -1.11 -4.70
C ILE A 219 32.13 -1.02 -4.17
N PHE A 220 32.57 0.13 -3.68
CA PHE A 220 33.94 0.38 -3.23
C PHE A 220 34.13 0.30 -1.71
N GLY A 221 33.05 0.13 -0.94
CA GLY A 221 33.07 0.01 0.52
C GLY A 221 33.05 1.33 1.27
N ARG A 222 33.49 2.43 0.65
CA ARG A 222 33.49 3.79 1.20
C ARG A 222 32.96 4.77 0.15
N GLY A 223 32.17 5.77 0.56
CA GLY A 223 31.70 6.82 -0.33
C GLY A 223 32.81 7.79 -0.77
N ILE A 224 32.64 8.44 -1.91
CA ILE A 224 33.45 9.59 -2.31
C ILE A 224 33.28 10.72 -1.29
N VAL A 225 32.04 10.90 -0.79
CA VAL A 225 31.72 11.62 0.44
C VAL A 225 31.54 10.58 1.54
N ASP A 226 32.36 10.64 2.58
CA ASP A 226 32.41 9.64 3.64
C ASP A 226 31.20 9.67 4.59
N THR A 227 30.47 10.77 4.59
CA THR A 227 29.20 10.98 5.32
C THR A 227 27.99 10.91 4.37
N PRO A 228 27.55 9.72 3.92
CA PRO A 228 26.52 9.59 2.89
C PRO A 228 25.14 10.10 3.32
N GLN A 229 24.95 10.32 4.61
CA GLN A 229 23.75 10.89 5.23
C GLN A 229 23.81 12.42 5.37
N ASP A 230 24.99 13.02 5.18
CA ASP A 230 25.21 14.46 5.35
C ASP A 230 26.14 15.02 4.27
N PHE A 231 25.57 15.76 3.33
CA PHE A 231 26.26 16.51 2.29
C PHE A 231 26.29 18.01 2.58
N GLY A 232 25.93 18.39 3.81
CA GLY A 232 25.92 19.78 4.27
C GLY A 232 27.25 20.22 4.89
N SER A 233 27.21 21.34 5.60
CA SER A 233 28.38 21.96 6.22
C SER A 233 29.02 21.14 7.35
N GLN A 234 28.30 20.17 7.91
CA GLN A 234 28.81 19.26 8.94
C GLN A 234 29.35 17.97 8.34
N GLY A 235 29.07 17.70 7.05
CA GLY A 235 29.53 16.52 6.34
C GLY A 235 30.99 16.59 5.91
N ALA A 236 31.56 15.42 5.58
CA ALA A 236 32.90 15.34 5.01
C ALA A 236 32.95 15.90 3.58
N PRO A 237 33.99 16.61 3.18
CA PRO A 237 34.17 17.02 1.81
C PRO A 237 34.42 15.79 0.92
N PRO A 238 34.04 15.85 -0.37
CA PRO A 238 34.31 14.75 -1.31
C PRO A 238 35.81 14.56 -1.53
N SER A 239 36.31 13.33 -1.44
CA SER A 239 37.70 12.97 -1.72
C SER A 239 38.07 13.23 -3.18
N HIS A 240 37.12 13.05 -4.11
CA HIS A 240 37.26 13.21 -5.55
C HIS A 240 36.08 14.00 -6.12
N ALA A 241 36.04 15.31 -5.88
CA ALA A 241 34.90 16.17 -6.26
C ALA A 241 34.57 16.10 -7.76
N LYS A 242 35.59 16.19 -8.63
CA LYS A 242 35.41 16.12 -10.09
C LYS A 242 34.86 14.79 -10.56
N LEU A 243 35.23 13.67 -9.92
CA LEU A 243 34.71 12.35 -10.23
C LEU A 243 33.24 12.23 -9.81
N LEU A 244 32.91 12.74 -8.63
CA LEU A 244 31.54 12.76 -8.14
C LEU A 244 30.61 13.56 -9.07
N ASP A 245 31.07 14.74 -9.50
CA ASP A 245 30.33 15.62 -10.40
C ASP A 245 30.13 14.97 -11.78
N TRP A 246 31.20 14.41 -12.34
CA TRP A 246 31.14 13.72 -13.64
C TRP A 246 30.16 12.55 -13.60
N LEU A 247 30.26 11.69 -12.58
CA LEU A 247 29.34 10.55 -12.40
C LEU A 247 27.89 11.02 -12.22
N ALA A 248 27.66 12.09 -11.45
CA ALA A 248 26.33 12.63 -11.21
C ALA A 248 25.69 13.17 -12.50
N VAL A 249 26.43 13.96 -13.28
CA VAL A 249 25.95 14.50 -14.56
C VAL A 249 25.69 13.38 -15.56
N SER A 250 26.65 12.47 -15.75
CA SER A 250 26.52 11.36 -16.69
C SER A 250 25.36 10.41 -16.29
N PHE A 251 25.11 10.24 -14.99
CA PHE A 251 23.97 9.46 -14.50
C PHE A 251 22.63 10.10 -14.86
N MET A 252 22.49 11.42 -14.70
CA MET A 252 21.31 12.16 -15.15
C MET A 252 21.12 12.07 -16.67
N GLU A 253 22.20 12.28 -17.45
CA GLU A 253 22.20 12.21 -18.91
C GLU A 253 21.86 10.80 -19.43
N SER A 254 22.20 9.73 -18.69
CA SER A 254 21.81 8.37 -19.02
C SER A 254 20.31 8.08 -18.79
N GLY A 255 19.51 9.09 -18.40
CA GLY A 255 18.11 8.93 -18.01
C GLY A 255 17.94 8.28 -16.63
N TRP A 256 18.85 8.52 -15.71
CA TRP A 256 18.87 7.92 -14.37
C TRP A 256 18.96 6.38 -14.40
N ASP A 257 19.71 5.83 -15.37
CA ASP A 257 19.88 4.39 -15.51
C ASP A 257 20.89 3.84 -14.48
N LEU A 258 20.37 3.23 -13.43
CA LEU A 258 21.17 2.57 -12.40
C LEU A 258 22.04 1.42 -12.94
N ARG A 259 21.61 0.72 -14.00
CA ARG A 259 22.40 -0.36 -14.59
C ARG A 259 23.61 0.19 -15.33
N TRP A 260 23.42 1.30 -16.02
CA TRP A 260 24.51 2.04 -16.63
C TRP A 260 25.53 2.49 -15.57
N LEU A 261 25.05 3.11 -14.48
CA LEU A 261 25.88 3.58 -13.38
C LEU A 261 26.73 2.46 -12.76
N ILE A 262 26.07 1.36 -12.36
CA ILE A 262 26.75 0.18 -11.79
C ILE A 262 27.77 -0.40 -12.79
N ARG A 263 27.37 -0.57 -14.06
CA ARG A 263 28.27 -1.08 -15.10
C ARG A 263 29.51 -0.20 -15.25
N THR A 264 29.34 1.11 -15.32
CA THR A 264 30.44 2.07 -15.42
C THR A 264 31.42 1.92 -14.26
N MET A 265 30.91 1.78 -13.03
CA MET A 265 31.75 1.58 -11.84
C MET A 265 32.50 0.26 -11.88
N VAL A 266 31.83 -0.88 -12.11
CA VAL A 266 32.46 -2.22 -12.02
C VAL A 266 33.37 -2.57 -13.22
N THR A 267 33.20 -1.90 -14.36
CA THR A 267 34.08 -2.06 -15.51
C THR A 267 35.25 -1.05 -15.53
N SER A 268 35.28 -0.13 -14.54
CA SER A 268 36.39 0.83 -14.44
C SER A 268 37.72 0.15 -14.11
N ALA A 269 38.83 0.68 -14.61
CA ALA A 269 40.16 0.22 -14.26
C ALA A 269 40.41 0.29 -12.74
N THR A 270 39.81 1.28 -12.06
CA THR A 270 39.87 1.43 -10.61
C THR A 270 39.28 0.23 -9.86
N TYR A 271 38.12 -0.27 -10.31
CA TYR A 271 37.48 -1.43 -9.68
C TYR A 271 38.22 -2.74 -9.97
N GLN A 272 38.81 -2.85 -11.17
CA GLN A 272 39.51 -4.04 -11.64
C GLN A 272 40.94 -4.18 -11.10
N GLN A 273 41.42 -3.22 -10.32
CA GLN A 273 42.73 -3.31 -9.67
C GLN A 273 42.80 -4.50 -8.70
N SER A 274 44.02 -5.03 -8.50
CA SER A 274 44.26 -5.98 -7.41
C SER A 274 43.93 -5.39 -6.06
N SER A 275 43.25 -6.15 -5.21
CA SER A 275 43.03 -5.80 -3.78
C SER A 275 44.29 -6.03 -2.92
N VAL A 276 45.24 -6.78 -3.43
CA VAL A 276 46.56 -7.01 -2.81
C VAL A 276 47.43 -5.80 -3.05
N SER A 277 47.96 -5.21 -2.00
CA SER A 277 48.78 -4.00 -2.07
C SER A 277 50.03 -4.15 -1.20
N ALA A 278 51.08 -3.43 -1.56
CA ALA A 278 52.30 -3.35 -0.73
C ALA A 278 51.95 -2.74 0.64
N GLN A 279 52.63 -3.21 1.70
CA GLN A 279 52.41 -2.75 3.09
C GLN A 279 52.51 -1.21 3.19
N LEU A 280 53.47 -0.62 2.50
CA LEU A 280 53.65 0.84 2.46
C LEU A 280 52.39 1.61 1.99
N HIS A 281 51.68 1.06 0.99
CA HIS A 281 50.40 1.69 0.53
C HIS A 281 49.29 1.53 1.57
N MET A 282 49.26 0.41 2.28
CA MET A 282 48.30 0.19 3.38
C MET A 282 48.53 1.14 4.57
N GLU A 283 49.82 1.43 4.85
CA GLU A 283 50.18 2.37 5.92
C GLU A 283 49.88 3.84 5.54
N LYS A 284 50.15 4.22 4.28
CA LYS A 284 49.93 5.60 3.79
C LYS A 284 48.47 5.92 3.51
N ASP A 285 47.67 4.96 3.05
CA ASP A 285 46.26 5.11 2.75
C ASP A 285 45.47 3.88 3.23
N PRO A 286 45.29 3.72 4.56
CA PRO A 286 44.65 2.56 5.12
C PRO A 286 43.21 2.39 4.64
N THR A 287 42.49 3.51 4.39
CA THR A 287 41.09 3.54 3.98
C THR A 287 40.90 3.48 2.45
N ASN A 288 41.98 3.39 1.68
CA ASN A 288 41.97 3.43 0.21
C ASN A 288 41.24 4.65 -0.37
N THR A 289 41.43 5.81 0.28
CA THR A 289 40.79 7.07 -0.14
C THR A 289 41.26 7.48 -1.54
N TYR A 290 42.52 7.21 -1.89
CA TYR A 290 43.11 7.54 -3.20
C TYR A 290 42.92 6.46 -4.27
N LEU A 291 42.11 5.42 -3.95
CA LEU A 291 41.77 4.36 -4.89
C LEU A 291 42.99 3.67 -5.53
N ALA A 292 44.07 3.51 -4.77
CA ALA A 292 45.32 2.91 -5.25
C ALA A 292 45.29 1.38 -5.32
N ARG A 293 44.20 0.74 -4.88
CA ARG A 293 43.96 -0.70 -4.92
C ARG A 293 42.49 -1.00 -5.17
N GLY A 294 42.14 -2.21 -5.57
CA GLY A 294 40.78 -2.69 -5.70
C GLY A 294 40.06 -2.71 -4.34
N PRO A 295 38.71 -2.67 -4.33
CA PRO A 295 37.96 -2.68 -3.11
C PRO A 295 38.14 -3.99 -2.33
N TYR A 296 38.26 -3.89 -1.00
CA TYR A 296 38.36 -5.01 -0.10
C TYR A 296 37.45 -4.76 1.11
N HIS A 297 36.22 -5.25 1.00
CA HIS A 297 35.23 -5.16 2.09
C HIS A 297 34.33 -6.38 2.09
N ARG A 298 33.71 -6.65 3.22
CA ARG A 298 32.74 -7.75 3.35
C ARG A 298 31.41 -7.37 2.70
N LEU A 299 30.92 -8.22 1.81
CA LEU A 299 29.58 -8.07 1.23
C LEU A 299 28.50 -8.34 2.28
N SER A 300 27.28 -7.81 2.08
CA SER A 300 26.13 -8.15 2.90
C SER A 300 25.78 -9.63 2.79
N ALA A 301 25.07 -10.16 3.79
CA ALA A 301 24.65 -11.56 3.80
C ALA A 301 23.80 -11.91 2.56
N GLU A 302 22.94 -10.98 2.14
CA GLU A 302 22.09 -11.09 0.95
C GLU A 302 22.95 -11.18 -0.33
N MET A 303 23.95 -10.33 -0.45
CA MET A 303 24.87 -10.33 -1.60
C MET A 303 25.72 -11.61 -1.64
N ILE A 304 26.20 -12.09 -0.49
CA ILE A 304 26.96 -13.34 -0.40
C ILE A 304 26.10 -14.51 -0.87
N ARG A 305 24.87 -14.61 -0.36
CA ARG A 305 23.94 -15.67 -0.75
C ARG A 305 23.60 -15.60 -2.23
N ASP A 306 23.25 -14.42 -2.75
CA ASP A 306 22.87 -14.25 -4.15
C ASP A 306 24.04 -14.53 -5.10
N ASN A 307 25.26 -14.18 -4.72
CA ASN A 307 26.48 -14.51 -5.45
C ASN A 307 26.71 -16.04 -5.50
N ALA A 308 26.58 -16.72 -4.37
CA ALA A 308 26.71 -18.18 -4.32
C ALA A 308 25.64 -18.88 -5.19
N LEU A 309 24.39 -18.43 -5.13
CA LEU A 309 23.31 -18.94 -5.98
C LEU A 309 23.56 -18.65 -7.46
N SER A 310 24.11 -17.49 -7.80
CA SER A 310 24.44 -17.13 -9.17
C SER A 310 25.60 -17.98 -9.71
N ALA A 311 26.65 -18.13 -8.93
CA ALA A 311 27.85 -18.92 -9.32
C ALA A 311 27.53 -20.41 -9.49
N SER A 312 26.64 -20.96 -8.66
CA SER A 312 26.18 -22.36 -8.77
C SER A 312 25.12 -22.59 -9.86
N GLY A 313 24.62 -21.54 -10.52
CA GLY A 313 23.56 -21.65 -11.53
C GLY A 313 22.16 -21.89 -10.96
N LEU A 314 21.98 -21.88 -9.62
CA LEU A 314 20.70 -22.14 -8.95
C LEU A 314 19.80 -20.91 -8.87
N LEU A 315 20.31 -19.71 -9.09
CA LEU A 315 19.59 -18.46 -8.89
C LEU A 315 18.33 -18.35 -9.76
N THR A 316 17.17 -18.31 -9.11
CA THR A 316 15.89 -18.06 -9.78
C THR A 316 15.68 -16.56 -9.95
N ARG A 317 15.71 -16.08 -11.22
CA ARG A 317 15.63 -14.65 -11.57
C ARG A 317 14.20 -14.10 -11.71
N LYS A 318 13.20 -14.76 -11.13
CA LYS A 318 11.80 -14.30 -11.17
C LYS A 318 11.69 -12.97 -10.41
N VAL A 319 11.13 -11.94 -11.07
CA VAL A 319 10.84 -10.63 -10.49
C VAL A 319 9.39 -10.58 -10.01
N GLY A 320 9.15 -9.96 -8.84
CA GLY A 320 7.82 -9.79 -8.27
C GLY A 320 7.25 -11.06 -7.62
N GLY A 321 6.02 -10.96 -7.14
CA GLY A 321 5.32 -12.02 -6.43
C GLY A 321 5.59 -12.04 -4.91
N PRO A 322 4.98 -12.97 -4.17
CA PRO A 322 5.08 -13.05 -2.72
C PRO A 322 6.49 -13.35 -2.24
N SER A 323 6.79 -13.00 -0.99
CA SER A 323 8.02 -13.39 -0.30
C SER A 323 8.13 -14.91 -0.23
N VAL A 324 9.38 -15.40 -0.23
CA VAL A 324 9.71 -16.82 -0.18
C VAL A 324 10.43 -17.15 1.13
N LYS A 325 10.31 -18.41 1.55
CA LYS A 325 10.89 -18.93 2.78
C LYS A 325 11.99 -19.95 2.45
N PRO A 326 13.24 -19.50 2.24
CA PRO A 326 14.38 -20.41 2.01
C PRO A 326 14.69 -21.22 3.25
N TYR A 327 15.68 -22.11 3.18
CA TYR A 327 16.17 -22.87 4.32
C TYR A 327 16.57 -21.95 5.49
N GLN A 328 16.13 -22.32 6.67
CA GLN A 328 16.58 -21.76 7.94
C GLN A 328 16.80 -22.88 8.95
N PRO A 329 17.75 -22.73 9.89
CA PRO A 329 17.92 -23.69 10.98
C PRO A 329 16.66 -23.86 11.82
N ALA A 330 16.42 -25.08 12.26
CA ALA A 330 15.28 -25.37 13.13
C ALA A 330 15.40 -24.59 14.45
N GLY A 331 14.27 -24.12 14.98
CA GLY A 331 14.21 -23.41 16.26
C GLY A 331 14.40 -21.91 16.20
N LEU A 332 15.01 -21.36 15.15
CA LEU A 332 15.32 -19.93 15.03
C LEU A 332 14.07 -19.04 15.21
N TRP A 333 12.96 -19.42 14.63
CA TRP A 333 11.71 -18.64 14.72
C TRP A 333 11.03 -18.75 16.07
N VAL A 334 11.15 -19.89 16.74
CA VAL A 334 10.64 -20.08 18.11
C VAL A 334 11.37 -19.16 19.08
N GLU A 335 12.68 -19.04 18.92
CA GLU A 335 13.51 -18.14 19.72
C GLU A 335 13.14 -16.66 19.51
N LYS A 336 12.89 -16.24 18.26
CA LYS A 336 12.59 -14.86 17.90
C LYS A 336 11.15 -14.44 18.19
N THR A 337 10.16 -15.31 17.98
CA THR A 337 8.72 -14.96 17.97
C THR A 337 7.89 -15.71 19.02
N GLY A 338 8.51 -16.60 19.80
CA GLY A 338 7.87 -17.37 20.87
C GLY A 338 7.24 -18.70 20.44
N PRO A 339 6.73 -19.45 21.39
CA PRO A 339 6.15 -20.77 21.17
C PRO A 339 4.92 -20.69 20.23
N GLY A 340 4.89 -21.55 19.23
CA GLY A 340 3.75 -21.67 18.28
C GLY A 340 3.98 -21.02 16.92
N SER A 341 5.05 -20.29 16.70
CA SER A 341 5.41 -19.82 15.36
C SER A 341 6.22 -20.88 14.61
N ALA A 342 5.60 -21.45 13.58
CA ALA A 342 6.26 -22.43 12.72
C ALA A 342 6.74 -21.75 11.43
N TYR A 343 8.06 -21.80 11.19
CA TYR A 343 8.61 -21.47 9.88
C TYR A 343 8.46 -22.69 8.96
N LYS A 344 7.57 -22.57 7.98
CA LYS A 344 7.41 -23.60 6.95
C LYS A 344 8.23 -23.21 5.74
N GLN A 345 9.32 -23.91 5.52
CA GLN A 345 10.19 -23.74 4.35
C GLN A 345 9.42 -23.98 3.06
N ASP A 346 9.67 -23.17 2.05
CA ASP A 346 9.17 -23.38 0.69
C ASP A 346 9.89 -24.53 -0.02
N THR A 347 9.43 -24.87 -1.21
CA THR A 347 9.99 -25.95 -2.03
C THR A 347 10.32 -25.49 -3.46
N GLY A 348 11.10 -26.29 -4.19
CA GLY A 348 11.43 -26.04 -5.59
C GLY A 348 12.17 -24.73 -5.83
N SER A 349 11.85 -24.02 -6.92
CA SER A 349 12.52 -22.79 -7.34
C SER A 349 12.36 -21.62 -6.36
N SER A 350 11.38 -21.66 -5.47
CA SER A 350 11.19 -20.64 -4.42
C SER A 350 12.37 -20.57 -3.44
N LEU A 351 13.04 -21.69 -3.20
CA LEU A 351 14.22 -21.75 -2.33
C LEU A 351 15.40 -20.92 -2.84
N TYR A 352 15.46 -20.71 -4.15
CA TYR A 352 16.61 -20.15 -4.85
C TYR A 352 16.37 -18.74 -5.41
N ARG A 353 15.28 -18.08 -4.97
CA ARG A 353 15.03 -16.68 -5.32
C ARG A 353 16.06 -15.75 -4.69
N ARG A 354 16.24 -14.57 -5.28
CA ARG A 354 17.09 -13.52 -4.73
C ARG A 354 16.72 -13.22 -3.27
N SER A 355 17.71 -12.92 -2.45
CA SER A 355 17.54 -12.59 -1.03
C SER A 355 16.61 -11.41 -0.78
N MET A 356 16.46 -10.49 -1.73
CA MET A 356 15.45 -9.43 -1.71
C MET A 356 14.01 -9.95 -1.54
N TYR A 357 13.73 -11.19 -1.93
CA TYR A 357 12.40 -11.81 -1.82
C TYR A 357 12.27 -12.73 -0.61
N THR A 358 13.30 -12.86 0.22
CA THR A 358 13.22 -13.72 1.40
C THR A 358 12.35 -13.09 2.47
N PHE A 359 11.57 -13.93 3.14
CA PHE A 359 10.79 -13.54 4.31
C PHE A 359 11.75 -13.38 5.51
N VAL A 360 11.67 -12.22 6.16
CA VAL A 360 12.49 -11.85 7.33
C VAL A 360 11.60 -11.63 8.55
#